data_36a8210ac752500d782477626f5d4591
#
_entry.id   36a8210ac752500d782477626f5d4591
#
_cell.length_a   1.000
_cell.length_b   1.000
_cell.length_c   1.000
_cell.angle_alpha   90.00
_cell.angle_beta   90.00
_cell.angle_gamma   90.00
#
_symmetry.space_group_name_H-M   'P 1'
#
loop_
_entity.id
_entity.type
_entity.pdbx_description
1 polymer ?
#
loop_
_entity_poly.entity_id
_entity_poly.type
_entity_poly.pdbx_seq_one_letter_code
_entity_poly.pdbx_strand_id
1 'polypeptide(L)'
;MEQWFQIIITVFSSVLASSGLWTYLAKRSESKDVKTEMLIGLAHDRIMYLGMCYIERGWITQDEYENLYEYLYKPYEKMGGNGSAKRVMKEVDNLPIHPSNYGGEKLWNFQTKPMIFLNGLRW
;
A
#
# COMPACT_ATOMS: atom_id res chain seq x y z
N MET A 1 45.44 17.31 26.90
CA MET A 1 44.58 16.97 25.73
C MET A 1 44.62 15.50 25.33
N GLU A 2 45.75 14.84 25.47
CA GLU A 2 45.87 13.43 25.05
C GLU A 2 45.06 12.45 25.91
N GLN A 3 44.89 12.71 27.21
CA GLN A 3 44.14 11.84 28.11
C GLN A 3 42.64 11.79 27.77
N TRP A 4 42.06 12.88 27.37
CA TRP A 4 40.66 12.96 26.95
C TRP A 4 40.39 12.22 25.63
N PHE A 5 41.34 12.29 24.69
CA PHE A 5 41.30 11.54 23.47
C PHE A 5 41.31 10.02 23.68
N GLN A 6 42.17 9.56 24.60
CA GLN A 6 42.24 8.15 24.95
C GLN A 6 40.96 7.66 25.62
N ILE A 7 40.36 8.45 26.50
CA ILE A 7 39.07 8.11 27.11
C ILE A 7 37.96 8.01 26.08
N ILE A 8 37.87 8.96 25.15
CA ILE A 8 36.87 8.98 24.08
C ILE A 8 37.02 7.76 23.18
N ILE A 9 38.27 7.45 22.77
CA ILE A 9 38.53 6.29 21.90
C ILE A 9 38.19 4.98 22.62
N THR A 10 38.52 4.86 23.90
CA THR A 10 38.22 3.66 24.69
C THR A 10 36.73 3.45 24.86
N VAL A 11 35.97 4.49 25.16
CA VAL A 11 34.50 4.44 25.26
C VAL A 11 33.87 4.09 23.92
N PHE A 12 34.31 4.72 22.85
CA PHE A 12 33.82 4.46 21.51
C PHE A 12 34.10 3.02 21.04
N SER A 13 35.31 2.53 21.30
CA SER A 13 35.68 1.14 20.97
C SER A 13 34.89 0.13 21.79
N SER A 14 34.58 0.40 23.06
CA SER A 14 33.80 -0.51 23.89
C SER A 14 32.34 -0.58 23.45
N VAL A 15 31.76 0.53 23.00
CA VAL A 15 30.39 0.54 22.41
C VAL A 15 30.35 -0.24 21.11
N LEU A 16 31.34 -0.08 20.21
CA LEU A 16 31.42 -0.81 18.95
C LEU A 16 31.67 -2.31 19.16
N ALA A 17 32.44 -2.70 20.16
CA ALA A 17 32.68 -4.09 20.51
C ALA A 17 31.52 -4.76 21.27
N SER A 18 30.50 -4.01 21.65
CA SER A 18 29.34 -4.54 22.34
C SER A 18 28.52 -5.45 21.43
N SER A 19 28.46 -6.73 21.75
CA SER A 19 27.64 -7.72 21.06
C SER A 19 26.14 -7.36 21.07
N GLY A 20 25.69 -6.65 22.09
CA GLY A 20 24.31 -6.16 22.21
C GLY A 20 23.92 -5.19 21.10
N LEU A 21 24.83 -4.30 20.66
CA LEU A 21 24.58 -3.37 19.58
C LEU A 21 24.38 -4.11 18.23
N TRP A 22 25.24 -5.07 17.95
CA TRP A 22 25.15 -5.87 16.72
C TRP A 22 23.91 -6.75 16.70
N THR A 23 23.55 -7.35 17.82
CA THR A 23 22.31 -8.12 17.95
C THR A 23 21.08 -7.24 17.75
N TYR A 24 21.08 -6.03 18.29
CA TYR A 24 19.99 -5.06 18.10
C TYR A 24 19.85 -4.64 16.63
N LEU A 25 20.96 -4.32 15.97
CA LEU A 25 20.97 -3.94 14.55
C LEU A 25 20.53 -5.08 13.65
N ALA A 26 21.01 -6.30 13.90
CA ALA A 26 20.59 -7.50 13.16
C ALA A 26 19.10 -7.77 13.30
N LYS A 27 18.56 -7.73 14.52
CA LYS A 27 17.14 -7.92 14.80
C LYS A 27 16.26 -6.84 14.16
N ARG A 28 16.76 -5.60 14.11
CA ARG A 28 16.06 -4.50 13.46
C ARG A 28 16.00 -4.68 11.94
N SER A 29 17.06 -5.19 11.33
CA SER A 29 17.11 -5.50 9.89
C SER A 29 16.14 -6.63 9.55
N GLU A 30 16.21 -7.75 10.26
CA GLU A 30 15.34 -8.91 10.05
C GLU A 30 13.86 -8.58 10.18
N SER A 31 13.48 -7.79 11.19
CA SER A 31 12.08 -7.38 11.36
C SER A 31 11.55 -6.45 10.27
N LYS A 32 12.44 -5.69 9.61
CA LYS A 32 12.07 -4.88 8.45
C LYS A 32 11.82 -5.75 7.22
N ASP A 33 12.63 -6.76 7.01
CA ASP A 33 12.53 -7.62 5.84
C ASP A 33 11.21 -8.40 5.84
N VAL A 34 10.83 -9.01 6.96
CA VAL A 34 9.55 -9.73 7.10
C VAL A 34 8.33 -8.81 6.91
N LYS A 35 8.36 -7.60 7.48
CA LYS A 35 7.28 -6.63 7.29
C LYS A 35 7.17 -6.17 5.85
N THR A 36 8.29 -5.92 5.21
CA THR A 36 8.35 -5.51 3.81
C THR A 36 7.82 -6.61 2.90
N GLU A 37 8.22 -7.84 3.12
CA GLU A 37 7.74 -9.01 2.37
C GLU A 37 6.22 -9.19 2.50
N MET A 38 5.70 -9.07 3.71
CA MET A 38 4.26 -9.12 3.97
C MET A 38 3.51 -7.99 3.27
N LEU A 39 4.04 -6.75 3.30
CA LEU A 39 3.44 -5.61 2.60
C LEU A 39 3.45 -5.79 1.09
N ILE A 40 4.53 -6.32 0.52
CA ILE A 40 4.61 -6.66 -0.91
C ILE A 40 3.54 -7.69 -1.26
N GLY A 41 3.38 -8.73 -0.46
CA GLY A 41 2.36 -9.76 -0.66
C GLY A 41 0.94 -9.20 -0.63
N LEU A 42 0.62 -8.39 0.37
CA LEU A 42 -0.70 -7.74 0.49
C LEU A 42 -0.97 -6.76 -0.66
N ALA A 43 0.03 -5.95 -1.03
CA ALA A 43 -0.09 -5.03 -2.16
C ALA A 43 -0.28 -5.79 -3.48
N HIS A 44 0.47 -6.87 -3.70
CA HIS A 44 0.31 -7.75 -4.85
C HIS A 44 -1.11 -8.29 -4.96
N ASP A 45 -1.62 -8.89 -3.88
CA ASP A 45 -2.96 -9.46 -3.85
C ASP A 45 -4.03 -8.39 -4.16
N ARG A 46 -3.89 -7.22 -3.56
CA ARG A 46 -4.82 -6.11 -3.79
C ARG A 46 -4.78 -5.58 -5.22
N ILE A 47 -3.59 -5.42 -5.81
CA ILE A 47 -3.43 -4.99 -7.21
C ILE A 47 -4.04 -6.03 -8.16
N MET A 48 -3.79 -7.31 -7.92
CA MET A 48 -4.37 -8.39 -8.72
C MET A 48 -5.89 -8.39 -8.65
N TYR A 49 -6.44 -8.32 -7.45
CA TYR A 49 -7.90 -8.32 -7.24
C TYR A 49 -8.58 -7.14 -7.93
N LEU A 50 -8.13 -5.91 -7.64
CA LEU A 50 -8.72 -4.70 -8.22
C LEU A 50 -8.52 -4.64 -9.74
N GLY A 51 -7.32 -4.96 -10.22
CA GLY A 51 -7.01 -4.96 -11.64
C GLY A 51 -7.89 -5.94 -12.42
N MET A 52 -8.06 -7.15 -11.92
CA MET A 52 -8.95 -8.14 -12.55
C MET A 52 -10.40 -7.68 -12.55
N CYS A 53 -10.90 -7.09 -11.45
CA CYS A 53 -12.25 -6.53 -11.40
C CYS A 53 -12.47 -5.43 -12.46
N TYR A 54 -11.49 -4.56 -12.68
CA TYR A 54 -11.58 -3.49 -13.67
C TYR A 54 -11.51 -4.04 -15.10
N ILE A 55 -10.65 -5.02 -15.36
CA ILE A 55 -10.54 -5.70 -16.65
C ILE A 55 -11.86 -6.43 -17.00
N GLU A 56 -12.45 -7.15 -16.06
CA GLU A 56 -13.73 -7.83 -16.25
C GLU A 56 -14.87 -6.85 -16.50
N ARG A 57 -14.86 -5.71 -15.83
CA ARG A 57 -15.83 -4.63 -16.05
C ARG A 57 -15.65 -3.95 -17.41
N GLY A 58 -14.43 -3.94 -17.95
CA GLY A 58 -14.07 -3.38 -19.24
C GLY A 58 -13.87 -1.87 -19.28
N TRP A 59 -13.86 -1.19 -18.15
CA TRP A 59 -13.62 0.24 -18.00
C TRP A 59 -13.13 0.59 -16.58
N ILE A 60 -12.51 1.75 -16.43
CA ILE A 60 -12.02 2.25 -15.14
C ILE A 60 -12.33 3.75 -15.02
N THR A 61 -12.54 4.25 -13.79
CA THR A 61 -12.66 5.68 -13.57
C THR A 61 -11.28 6.30 -13.33
N GLN A 62 -11.17 7.62 -13.52
CA GLN A 62 -9.93 8.36 -13.26
C GLN A 62 -9.44 8.13 -11.82
N ASP A 63 -10.32 8.23 -10.83
CA ASP A 63 -9.98 8.08 -9.42
C ASP A 63 -9.54 6.64 -9.07
N GLU A 64 -10.22 5.64 -9.65
CA GLU A 64 -9.84 4.23 -9.47
C GLU A 64 -8.46 3.93 -10.05
N TYR A 65 -8.17 4.50 -11.23
CA TYR A 65 -6.86 4.36 -11.86
C TYR A 65 -5.77 5.02 -11.03
N GLU A 66 -5.98 6.24 -10.56
CA GLU A 66 -5.03 6.97 -9.72
C GLU A 66 -4.77 6.22 -8.40
N ASN A 67 -5.82 5.73 -7.75
CA ASN A 67 -5.69 4.93 -6.53
C ASN A 67 -4.91 3.65 -6.76
N LEU A 68 -5.18 2.92 -7.83
CA LEU A 68 -4.50 1.68 -8.15
C LEU A 68 -3.03 1.94 -8.52
N TYR A 69 -2.76 2.93 -9.35
CA TYR A 69 -1.43 3.22 -9.87
C TYR A 69 -0.53 3.93 -8.85
N GLU A 70 -0.96 5.07 -8.31
CA GLU A 70 -0.12 5.92 -7.44
C GLU A 70 0.03 5.35 -6.02
N TYR A 71 -1.04 4.82 -5.45
CA TYR A 71 -1.05 4.40 -4.04
C TYR A 71 -0.76 2.91 -3.83
N LEU A 72 -0.96 2.06 -4.83
CA LEU A 72 -0.70 0.62 -4.72
C LEU A 72 0.45 0.16 -5.61
N TYR A 73 0.37 0.36 -6.92
CA TYR A 73 1.33 -0.21 -7.86
C TYR A 73 2.72 0.45 -7.77
N LYS A 74 2.79 1.76 -7.76
CA LYS A 74 4.05 2.51 -7.72
C LYS A 74 4.90 2.24 -6.46
N PRO A 75 4.33 2.23 -5.23
CA PRO A 75 5.05 1.78 -4.04
C PRO A 75 5.45 0.31 -4.09
N TYR A 76 4.58 -0.56 -4.60
CA TYR A 76 4.85 -1.99 -4.79
C TYR A 76 6.06 -2.22 -5.70
N GLU A 77 6.14 -1.53 -6.84
CA GLU A 77 7.28 -1.60 -7.76
C GLU A 77 8.56 -1.11 -7.10
N LYS A 78 8.53 -0.02 -6.33
CA LYS A 78 9.68 0.51 -5.58
C LYS A 78 10.19 -0.45 -4.50
N MET A 79 9.33 -1.27 -3.94
CA MET A 79 9.70 -2.31 -2.97
C MET A 79 10.25 -3.58 -3.62
N GLY A 80 10.38 -3.61 -4.96
CA GLY A 80 10.89 -4.76 -5.70
C GLY A 80 9.81 -5.72 -6.18
N GLY A 81 8.54 -5.35 -6.07
CA GLY A 81 7.43 -6.10 -6.63
C GLY A 81 7.45 -6.10 -8.17
N ASN A 82 7.14 -7.25 -8.76
CA ASN A 82 7.16 -7.42 -10.21
C ASN A 82 6.20 -8.55 -10.66
N GLY A 83 6.33 -8.98 -11.90
CA GLY A 83 5.66 -10.19 -12.41
C GLY A 83 4.19 -9.98 -12.79
N SER A 84 3.29 -10.73 -12.19
CA SER A 84 1.86 -10.76 -12.54
C SER A 84 1.16 -9.42 -12.36
N ALA A 85 1.47 -8.69 -11.29
CA ALA A 85 0.91 -7.36 -11.05
C ALA A 85 1.26 -6.37 -12.17
N LYS A 86 2.47 -6.42 -12.72
CA LYS A 86 2.88 -5.60 -13.86
C LYS A 86 2.09 -5.93 -15.13
N ARG A 87 1.78 -7.21 -15.37
CA ARG A 87 0.94 -7.62 -16.50
C ARG A 87 -0.48 -7.11 -16.36
N VAL A 88 -1.07 -7.27 -15.19
CA VAL A 88 -2.42 -6.76 -14.90
C VAL A 88 -2.49 -5.24 -15.06
N MET A 89 -1.50 -4.50 -14.53
CA MET A 89 -1.44 -3.04 -14.73
C MET A 89 -1.39 -2.65 -16.21
N LYS A 90 -0.60 -3.37 -17.01
CA LYS A 90 -0.53 -3.11 -18.45
C LYS A 90 -1.88 -3.31 -19.16
N GLU A 91 -2.68 -4.26 -18.71
CA GLU A 91 -4.04 -4.46 -19.25
C GLU A 91 -5.00 -3.37 -18.76
N VAL A 92 -4.88 -2.97 -17.49
CA VAL A 92 -5.64 -1.84 -16.94
C VAL A 92 -5.35 -0.54 -17.67
N ASP A 93 -4.09 -0.30 -18.06
CA ASP A 93 -3.67 0.90 -18.81
C ASP A 93 -4.36 1.02 -20.20
N ASN A 94 -4.84 -0.10 -20.73
CA ASN A 94 -5.57 -0.13 -22.01
C ASN A 94 -7.09 0.04 -21.86
N LEU A 95 -7.61 0.10 -20.63
CA LEU A 95 -9.04 0.27 -20.41
C LEU A 95 -9.50 1.71 -20.71
N PRO A 96 -10.71 1.89 -21.23
CA PRO A 96 -11.29 3.21 -21.39
C PRO A 96 -11.51 3.86 -20.01
N ILE A 97 -11.06 5.11 -19.89
CA ILE A 97 -11.19 5.90 -18.67
C ILE A 97 -12.49 6.67 -18.70
N HIS A 98 -13.35 6.43 -17.72
CA HIS A 98 -14.59 7.17 -17.53
C HIS A 98 -14.39 8.27 -16.49
N PRO A 99 -15.06 9.44 -16.64
CA PRO A 99 -15.00 10.46 -15.62
C PRO A 99 -15.55 9.92 -14.29
N SER A 100 -14.84 10.22 -13.20
CA SER A 100 -15.28 9.84 -11.88
C SER A 100 -16.55 10.60 -11.50
N ASN A 101 -17.60 9.88 -11.16
CA ASN A 101 -18.84 10.44 -10.64
C ASN A 101 -18.73 10.86 -9.14
N TYR A 102 -17.51 11.01 -8.61
CA TYR A 102 -17.27 11.53 -7.26
C TYR A 102 -17.36 13.07 -7.17
N GLY A 103 -18.03 13.70 -8.14
CA GLY A 103 -18.52 15.06 -7.96
C GLY A 103 -19.66 15.07 -6.94
N GLY A 104 -19.39 15.59 -5.78
CA GLY A 104 -20.16 15.97 -4.59
C GLY A 104 -21.68 15.83 -4.47
N GLU A 105 -22.40 15.46 -5.51
CA GLU A 105 -23.87 15.44 -5.48
C GLU A 105 -24.51 14.10 -5.11
N LYS A 106 -23.79 12.97 -5.23
CA LYS A 106 -24.40 11.66 -4.97
C LYS A 106 -24.23 11.12 -3.56
N LEU A 107 -23.29 11.64 -2.79
CA LEU A 107 -23.14 11.24 -1.38
C LEU A 107 -24.27 11.76 -0.49
N TRP A 108 -24.96 12.84 -0.87
CA TRP A 108 -26.09 13.40 -0.13
C TRP A 108 -27.41 12.72 -0.43
N ASN A 109 -27.53 11.95 -1.53
CA ASN A 109 -28.77 11.28 -1.89
C ASN A 109 -29.03 9.97 -1.13
N PHE A 110 -28.07 9.46 -0.37
CA PHE A 110 -28.35 8.31 0.52
C PHE A 110 -29.15 8.70 1.77
N GLN A 111 -29.14 9.98 2.15
CA GLN A 111 -29.91 10.45 3.30
C GLN A 111 -31.31 10.97 2.98
N THR A 112 -31.62 11.19 1.71
CA THR A 112 -32.93 11.76 1.30
C THR A 112 -33.83 10.79 0.56
N LYS A 113 -33.43 9.53 0.36
CA LYS A 113 -34.41 8.50 0.01
C LYS A 113 -35.18 8.13 1.29
N PRO A 114 -36.46 8.54 1.41
CA PRO A 114 -37.28 7.96 2.47
C PRO A 114 -37.25 6.45 2.28
N MET A 115 -37.01 5.74 3.35
CA MET A 115 -37.16 4.29 3.36
C MET A 115 -38.60 3.95 2.96
N ILE A 116 -38.80 3.71 1.70
CA ILE A 116 -39.99 3.05 1.19
C ILE A 116 -39.80 1.55 1.38
N PHE A 117 -39.57 1.18 2.63
CA PHE A 117 -39.71 -0.17 3.11
C PHE A 117 -40.64 -0.15 4.29
N LEU A 118 -41.94 -0.11 4.03
CA LEU A 118 -42.98 -0.58 4.96
C LEU A 118 -44.39 -0.23 4.43
N ASN A 119 -44.73 -0.59 3.23
CA ASN A 119 -46.13 -0.68 2.83
C ASN A 119 -46.32 -1.85 1.85
N GLY A 120 -46.14 -3.04 2.34
CA GLY A 120 -46.34 -4.28 1.57
C GLY A 120 -46.66 -5.48 2.42
N LEU A 121 -47.10 -5.27 3.66
CA LEU A 121 -47.75 -6.32 4.47
C LEU A 121 -49.16 -5.82 4.82
N ARG A 122 -50.04 -5.92 3.87
CA ARG A 122 -51.46 -6.03 4.09
C ARG A 122 -51.89 -7.46 3.74
N TRP A 123 -52.17 -8.19 4.77
CA TRP A 123 -53.04 -9.37 4.91
C TRP A 123 -53.71 -9.91 3.66
#